data_ac9fe0f39b1441481f1826acb919976b
#
_entry.id   ac9fe0f39b1441481f1826acb919976b
#
_cell.length_a   1.000
_cell.length_b   1.000
_cell.length_c   1.000
_cell.angle_alpha   90.00
_cell.angle_beta   90.00
_cell.angle_gamma   90.00
#
_symmetry.space_group_name_H-M   'P 1'
#
loop_
_entity.id
_entity.type
_entity.pdbx_description
1 polymer ?
#
loop_
_entity_poly.entity_id
_entity_poly.type
_entity_poly.pdbx_seq_one_letter_code
_entity_poly.pdbx_strand_id
1 'polypeptide(L)'
;MRYKITVEYDGTHLVGWQKQKDGPSVQEFLEKAVAGFSHQTVDVFGAGRTDAGVHALGQVAHFDLDADLSEYKIQESLNALLRELQAPVAVIKAEKVDDDFHARFSAIGRGYIYRMLNRRGASPLRTNRVWLVSYKLDIDAMKAGAKYLLGNHDFSSFRGAGCQALSPVKTLDKLDINRVGDEIIFTVEARSFIYHQVRNMVGTLMQVGCGKYEPIDVKRMLEDKDRTKAGISAPPCGLYLNKVMY
;
A
#
# COMPACT_ATOMS: atom_id res chain seq x y z
N MET A 1 6.00 -9.87 -26.03
CA MET A 1 5.16 -10.67 -25.08
C MET A 1 5.09 -9.93 -23.76
N ARG A 2 3.87 -9.67 -23.26
CA ARG A 2 3.63 -8.98 -21.98
C ARG A 2 3.55 -9.95 -20.81
N TYR A 3 4.25 -9.63 -19.74
CA TYR A 3 4.26 -10.40 -18.49
C TYR A 3 3.68 -9.56 -17.36
N LYS A 4 2.69 -10.11 -16.65
CA LYS A 4 2.16 -9.61 -15.38
C LYS A 4 2.88 -10.34 -14.25
N ILE A 5 3.39 -9.62 -13.28
CA ILE A 5 4.02 -10.19 -12.09
C ILE A 5 3.31 -9.71 -10.83
N THR A 6 3.17 -10.61 -9.85
CA THR A 6 2.76 -10.26 -8.49
C THR A 6 4.00 -10.23 -7.61
N VAL A 7 4.15 -9.15 -6.85
CA VAL A 7 5.39 -8.82 -6.14
C VAL A 7 5.11 -8.58 -4.66
N GLU A 8 5.92 -9.23 -3.81
CA GLU A 8 6.00 -8.96 -2.37
C GLU A 8 7.29 -8.18 -2.07
N TYR A 9 7.24 -7.21 -1.15
CA TYR A 9 8.44 -6.50 -0.72
C TYR A 9 8.35 -5.92 0.69
N ASP A 10 9.51 -5.86 1.35
CA ASP A 10 9.74 -5.11 2.57
C ASP A 10 10.21 -3.68 2.21
N GLY A 11 9.35 -2.71 2.43
CA GLY A 11 9.61 -1.30 2.11
C GLY A 11 10.55 -0.56 3.06
N THR A 12 11.04 -1.20 4.13
CA THR A 12 11.74 -0.54 5.27
C THR A 12 12.88 0.39 4.83
N HIS A 13 13.68 -0.03 3.86
CA HIS A 13 14.85 0.73 3.37
C HIS A 13 14.69 1.21 1.93
N LEU A 14 13.44 1.20 1.43
CA LEU A 14 13.13 1.64 0.08
C LEU A 14 12.52 3.04 0.09
N VAL A 15 12.85 3.83 -0.93
CA VAL A 15 12.21 5.14 -1.16
C VAL A 15 10.79 5.01 -1.71
N GLY A 16 10.25 3.78 -1.76
CA GLY A 16 8.94 3.39 -2.25
C GLY A 16 9.00 2.62 -3.57
N TRP A 17 7.86 2.59 -4.27
CA TRP A 17 7.76 1.90 -5.56
C TRP A 17 8.57 2.56 -6.67
N GLN A 18 8.34 3.86 -6.86
CA GLN A 18 8.84 4.62 -8.01
C GLN A 18 10.33 4.87 -7.93
N LYS A 19 11.06 4.64 -9.03
CA LYS A 19 12.47 5.00 -9.19
C LYS A 19 12.69 6.49 -8.94
N GLN A 20 13.65 6.82 -8.08
CA GLN A 20 14.01 8.17 -7.66
C GLN A 20 15.53 8.27 -7.51
N LYS A 21 16.04 9.50 -7.38
CA LYS A 21 17.48 9.72 -7.22
C LYS A 21 17.99 9.46 -5.81
N ASP A 22 17.08 9.50 -4.82
CA ASP A 22 17.44 9.59 -3.40
C ASP A 22 17.58 8.22 -2.69
N GLY A 23 17.53 7.11 -3.44
CA GLY A 23 17.71 5.78 -2.86
C GLY A 23 17.08 4.64 -3.68
N PRO A 24 17.25 3.39 -3.22
CA PRO A 24 16.77 2.21 -3.91
C PRO A 24 15.23 2.14 -3.90
N SER A 25 14.64 1.72 -5.02
CA SER A 25 13.21 1.55 -5.18
C SER A 25 12.86 0.15 -5.69
N VAL A 26 11.61 -0.29 -5.48
CA VAL A 26 11.13 -1.58 -6.00
C VAL A 26 11.24 -1.66 -7.51
N GLN A 27 10.81 -0.60 -8.21
CA GLN A 27 10.85 -0.50 -9.66
C GLN A 27 12.28 -0.67 -10.20
N GLU A 28 13.25 0.00 -9.58
CA GLU A 28 14.66 -0.08 -9.99
C GLU A 28 15.22 -1.49 -9.86
N PHE A 29 14.93 -2.20 -8.74
CA PHE A 29 15.36 -3.58 -8.54
C PHE A 29 14.74 -4.51 -9.59
N LEU A 30 13.45 -4.36 -9.90
CA LEU A 30 12.79 -5.17 -10.91
C LEU A 30 13.36 -4.89 -12.32
N GLU A 31 13.56 -3.63 -12.69
CA GLU A 31 14.17 -3.25 -13.99
C GLU A 31 15.59 -3.82 -14.13
N LYS A 32 16.42 -3.74 -13.07
CA LYS A 32 17.76 -4.36 -13.04
C LYS A 32 17.69 -5.88 -13.18
N ALA A 33 16.75 -6.53 -12.49
CA ALA A 33 16.58 -7.97 -12.57
C ALA A 33 16.11 -8.41 -13.96
N VAL A 34 15.17 -7.69 -14.59
CA VAL A 34 14.74 -7.98 -15.97
C VAL A 34 15.92 -7.83 -16.92
N ALA A 35 16.65 -6.72 -16.83
CA ALA A 35 17.81 -6.47 -17.72
C ALA A 35 18.90 -7.53 -17.56
N GLY A 36 19.12 -8.05 -16.33
CA GLY A 36 20.17 -9.03 -16.04
C GLY A 36 19.97 -10.39 -16.73
N PHE A 37 18.71 -10.87 -16.89
CA PHE A 37 18.48 -12.14 -17.58
C PHE A 37 18.09 -12.00 -19.05
N SER A 38 17.44 -10.90 -19.42
CA SER A 38 16.92 -10.71 -20.78
C SER A 38 17.88 -9.94 -21.69
N HIS A 39 18.86 -9.24 -21.12
CA HIS A 39 19.74 -8.27 -21.79
C HIS A 39 18.95 -7.12 -22.49
N GLN A 40 17.72 -6.88 -22.05
CA GLN A 40 16.86 -5.80 -22.55
C GLN A 40 16.64 -4.75 -21.46
N THR A 41 16.70 -3.49 -21.80
CA THR A 41 16.26 -2.41 -20.93
C THR A 41 14.77 -2.23 -21.10
N VAL A 42 14.00 -2.47 -20.03
CA VAL A 42 12.54 -2.38 -20.05
C VAL A 42 12.04 -1.46 -18.94
N ASP A 43 10.89 -0.86 -19.16
CA ASP A 43 10.14 -0.16 -18.11
C ASP A 43 9.23 -1.14 -17.38
N VAL A 44 9.22 -1.10 -16.04
CA VAL A 44 8.30 -1.88 -15.19
C VAL A 44 7.19 -0.98 -14.66
N PHE A 45 5.96 -1.27 -15.06
CA PHE A 45 4.78 -0.47 -14.72
C PHE A 45 3.99 -1.10 -13.57
N GLY A 46 3.95 -0.45 -12.40
CA GLY A 46 3.18 -0.92 -11.24
C GLY A 46 1.71 -0.50 -11.25
N ALA A 47 0.86 -1.29 -10.57
CA ALA A 47 -0.57 -1.00 -10.41
C ALA A 47 -0.85 0.24 -9.55
N GLY A 48 0.07 0.59 -8.66
CA GLY A 48 0.00 1.78 -7.83
C GLY A 48 1.35 2.09 -7.20
N ARG A 49 1.59 3.35 -6.89
CA ARG A 49 2.77 3.77 -6.14
C ARG A 49 2.55 3.51 -4.66
N THR A 50 3.59 3.07 -3.96
CA THR A 50 3.67 3.03 -2.51
C THR A 50 4.73 4.01 -2.04
N ASP A 51 4.52 4.62 -0.87
CA ASP A 51 5.45 5.58 -0.28
C ASP A 51 6.67 4.88 0.32
N ALA A 52 7.71 5.66 0.66
CA ALA A 52 8.86 5.18 1.41
C ALA A 52 8.41 4.47 2.71
N GLY A 53 8.98 3.31 2.98
CA GLY A 53 8.66 2.51 4.17
C GLY A 53 7.34 1.73 4.11
N VAL A 54 6.57 1.82 3.04
CA VAL A 54 5.33 1.04 2.82
C VAL A 54 5.67 -0.30 2.18
N HIS A 55 5.06 -1.38 2.68
CA HIS A 55 5.26 -2.74 2.21
C HIS A 55 4.22 -3.16 1.17
N ALA A 56 4.42 -4.32 0.56
CA ALA A 56 3.38 -4.99 -0.21
C ALA A 56 3.44 -6.51 0.01
N LEU A 57 2.26 -7.13 0.01
CA LEU A 57 2.05 -8.58 -0.04
C LEU A 57 1.63 -9.02 -1.45
N GLY A 58 1.11 -8.11 -2.26
CA GLY A 58 0.56 -8.42 -3.58
C GLY A 58 0.49 -7.19 -4.49
N GLN A 59 1.59 -6.46 -4.65
CA GLN A 59 1.72 -5.46 -5.70
C GLN A 59 1.71 -6.15 -7.06
N VAL A 60 1.09 -5.56 -8.06
CA VAL A 60 1.12 -6.07 -9.43
C VAL A 60 1.88 -5.11 -10.33
N ALA A 61 2.71 -5.66 -11.19
CA ALA A 61 3.40 -4.91 -12.24
C ALA A 61 3.35 -5.67 -13.56
N HIS A 62 3.65 -4.99 -14.67
CA HIS A 62 3.86 -5.61 -15.96
C HIS A 62 5.07 -4.99 -16.67
N PHE A 63 5.62 -5.76 -17.58
CA PHE A 63 6.69 -5.36 -18.50
C PHE A 63 6.60 -6.18 -19.79
N ASP A 64 7.27 -5.73 -20.84
CA ASP A 64 7.31 -6.39 -22.14
C ASP A 64 8.71 -6.95 -22.43
N LEU A 65 8.77 -8.13 -23.04
CA LEU A 65 9.98 -8.74 -23.58
C LEU A 65 9.78 -9.15 -25.04
N ASP A 66 10.83 -9.09 -25.84
CA ASP A 66 10.84 -9.61 -27.20
C ASP A 66 10.74 -11.14 -27.22
N ALA A 67 11.35 -11.80 -26.22
CA ALA A 67 11.34 -13.25 -26.11
C ALA A 67 10.05 -13.79 -25.47
N ASP A 68 9.56 -14.91 -26.00
CA ASP A 68 8.47 -15.68 -25.38
C ASP A 68 9.04 -16.73 -24.42
N LEU A 69 9.07 -16.40 -23.12
CA LEU A 69 9.57 -17.26 -22.07
C LEU A 69 8.40 -17.85 -21.27
N SER A 70 8.61 -19.03 -20.65
CA SER A 70 7.59 -19.57 -19.74
C SER A 70 7.47 -18.72 -18.47
N GLU A 71 6.27 -18.68 -17.87
CA GLU A 71 5.99 -17.98 -16.62
C GLU A 71 6.94 -18.42 -15.51
N TYR A 72 7.19 -19.73 -15.41
CA TYR A 72 8.16 -20.30 -14.49
C TYR A 72 9.57 -19.70 -14.69
N LYS A 73 10.04 -19.63 -15.95
CA LYS A 73 11.36 -19.08 -16.27
C LYS A 73 11.46 -17.59 -15.87
N ILE A 74 10.43 -16.82 -16.11
CA ILE A 74 10.35 -15.40 -15.70
C ILE A 74 10.46 -15.29 -14.18
N GLN A 75 9.64 -16.03 -13.44
CA GLN A 75 9.64 -15.99 -11.97
C GLN A 75 10.98 -16.38 -11.37
N GLU A 76 11.56 -17.49 -11.81
CA GLU A 76 12.84 -17.99 -11.31
C GLU A 76 14.02 -17.06 -11.65
N SER A 77 14.07 -16.56 -12.88
CA SER A 77 15.15 -15.64 -13.31
C SER A 77 15.10 -14.33 -12.52
N LEU A 78 13.90 -13.75 -12.35
CA LEU A 78 13.73 -12.54 -11.55
C LEU A 78 14.16 -12.77 -10.09
N ASN A 79 13.67 -13.84 -9.46
CA ASN A 79 14.00 -14.12 -8.06
C ASN A 79 15.49 -14.47 -7.84
N ALA A 80 16.15 -15.11 -8.81
CA ALA A 80 17.58 -15.34 -8.75
C ALA A 80 18.37 -14.04 -8.71
N LEU A 81 18.07 -13.11 -9.63
CA LEU A 81 18.75 -11.81 -9.72
C LEU A 81 18.38 -10.87 -8.56
N LEU A 82 17.13 -10.88 -8.10
CA LEU A 82 16.73 -10.10 -6.92
C LEU A 82 17.48 -10.55 -5.66
N ARG A 83 17.75 -11.87 -5.50
CA ARG A 83 18.59 -12.39 -4.41
C ARG A 83 20.04 -11.94 -4.56
N GLU A 84 20.62 -12.01 -5.77
CA GLU A 84 21.98 -11.53 -6.05
C GLU A 84 22.12 -10.03 -5.74
N LEU A 85 21.12 -9.23 -6.08
CA LEU A 85 21.05 -7.80 -5.77
C LEU A 85 20.76 -7.52 -4.28
N GLN A 86 20.55 -8.54 -3.46
CA GLN A 86 20.12 -8.42 -2.06
C GLN A 86 18.87 -7.54 -1.91
N ALA A 87 18.00 -7.55 -2.92
CA ALA A 87 16.78 -6.75 -2.94
C ALA A 87 15.75 -7.31 -1.93
N PRO A 88 15.10 -6.47 -1.13
CA PRO A 88 14.01 -6.89 -0.26
C PRO A 88 12.69 -7.07 -1.05
N VAL A 89 12.77 -7.71 -2.21
CA VAL A 89 11.70 -7.85 -3.21
C VAL A 89 11.67 -9.29 -3.70
N ALA A 90 10.48 -9.88 -3.83
CA ALA A 90 10.27 -11.20 -4.40
C ALA A 90 9.10 -11.20 -5.39
N VAL A 91 9.25 -11.94 -6.49
CA VAL A 91 8.16 -12.22 -7.44
C VAL A 91 7.47 -13.50 -7.01
N ILE A 92 6.22 -13.40 -6.52
CA ILE A 92 5.45 -14.55 -6.03
C ILE A 92 4.64 -15.25 -7.13
N LYS A 93 4.39 -14.54 -8.25
CA LYS A 93 3.72 -15.11 -9.42
C LYS A 93 4.14 -14.36 -10.68
N ALA A 94 4.28 -15.05 -11.79
CA ALA A 94 4.39 -14.48 -13.13
C ALA A 94 3.32 -15.11 -14.03
N GLU A 95 2.74 -14.31 -14.93
CA GLU A 95 1.67 -14.71 -15.85
C GLU A 95 1.87 -14.01 -17.19
N LYS A 96 1.67 -14.73 -18.30
CA LYS A 96 1.53 -14.09 -19.61
C LYS A 96 0.16 -13.45 -19.70
N VAL A 97 0.09 -12.27 -20.27
CA VAL A 97 -1.16 -11.53 -20.44
C VAL A 97 -1.21 -10.90 -21.83
N ASP A 98 -2.40 -10.52 -22.24
CA ASP A 98 -2.63 -9.85 -23.52
C ASP A 98 -1.94 -8.45 -23.54
N ASP A 99 -1.63 -7.97 -24.73
CA ASP A 99 -0.89 -6.72 -24.92
C ASP A 99 -1.69 -5.46 -24.49
N ASP A 100 -3.02 -5.58 -24.34
CA ASP A 100 -3.89 -4.52 -23.82
C ASP A 100 -3.92 -4.45 -22.28
N PHE A 101 -3.43 -5.49 -21.60
CA PHE A 101 -3.35 -5.46 -20.14
C PHE A 101 -2.39 -4.37 -19.65
N HIS A 102 -2.86 -3.55 -18.73
CA HIS A 102 -2.01 -2.55 -18.08
C HIS A 102 -2.20 -2.64 -16.56
N ALA A 103 -1.14 -2.92 -15.79
CA ALA A 103 -1.21 -3.15 -14.34
C ALA A 103 -1.97 -2.05 -13.59
N ARG A 104 -1.86 -0.78 -14.00
CA ARG A 104 -2.55 0.34 -13.35
C ARG A 104 -3.96 0.58 -13.88
N PHE A 105 -4.15 0.55 -15.20
CA PHE A 105 -5.39 1.02 -15.84
C PHE A 105 -6.43 -0.09 -15.97
N SER A 106 -6.00 -1.36 -16.11
CA SER A 106 -6.91 -2.51 -16.09
C SER A 106 -7.40 -2.85 -14.67
N ALA A 107 -6.76 -2.31 -13.62
CA ALA A 107 -7.16 -2.61 -12.25
C ALA A 107 -8.48 -1.94 -11.86
N ILE A 108 -9.42 -2.77 -11.38
CA ILE A 108 -10.74 -2.36 -10.89
C ILE A 108 -10.76 -2.02 -9.39
N GLY A 109 -9.75 -2.46 -8.62
CA GLY A 109 -9.66 -2.16 -7.20
C GLY A 109 -8.29 -2.40 -6.59
N ARG A 110 -8.05 -1.84 -5.38
CA ARG A 110 -6.87 -2.05 -4.55
C ARG A 110 -7.31 -2.30 -3.12
N GLY A 111 -6.64 -3.25 -2.47
CA GLY A 111 -6.82 -3.55 -1.06
C GLY A 111 -5.55 -3.31 -0.27
N TYR A 112 -5.67 -2.63 0.85
CA TYR A 112 -4.59 -2.39 1.80
C TYR A 112 -4.89 -3.04 3.14
N ILE A 113 -3.83 -3.43 3.84
CA ILE A 113 -3.86 -3.80 5.25
C ILE A 113 -3.00 -2.79 6.01
N TYR A 114 -3.51 -2.31 7.14
CA TYR A 114 -2.68 -1.57 8.09
C TYR A 114 -2.60 -2.35 9.40
N ARG A 115 -1.38 -2.57 9.90
CA ARG A 115 -1.09 -3.34 11.11
C ARG A 115 -0.61 -2.41 12.22
N MET A 116 -1.32 -2.43 13.34
CA MET A 116 -1.02 -1.66 14.54
C MET A 116 -0.79 -2.64 15.70
N LEU A 117 0.36 -2.60 16.34
CA LEU A 117 0.66 -3.37 17.55
C LEU A 117 0.21 -2.56 18.76
N ASN A 118 -0.83 -3.04 19.45
CA ASN A 118 -1.43 -2.33 20.59
C ASN A 118 -1.09 -3.00 21.91
N ARG A 119 0.09 -2.72 22.44
CA ARG A 119 0.59 -3.16 23.75
C ARG A 119 1.71 -2.24 24.22
N ARG A 120 2.08 -2.30 25.53
CA ARG A 120 3.16 -1.45 26.08
C ARG A 120 4.53 -1.79 25.54
N GLY A 121 4.87 -3.08 25.43
CA GLY A 121 6.19 -3.51 24.98
C GLY A 121 6.32 -3.50 23.46
N ALA A 122 7.44 -2.99 22.95
CA ALA A 122 7.79 -3.11 21.54
C ALA A 122 8.01 -4.60 21.15
N SER A 123 8.01 -4.87 19.85
CA SER A 123 8.32 -6.20 19.32
C SER A 123 9.55 -6.11 18.42
N PRO A 124 10.72 -6.60 18.86
CA PRO A 124 11.92 -6.62 18.00
C PRO A 124 11.69 -7.37 16.69
N LEU A 125 10.89 -8.45 16.71
CA LEU A 125 10.55 -9.24 15.51
C LEU A 125 9.63 -8.53 14.52
N ARG A 126 8.98 -7.43 14.94
CA ARG A 126 8.03 -6.64 14.11
C ARG A 126 8.51 -5.21 13.90
N THR A 127 9.78 -4.93 14.18
CA THR A 127 10.40 -3.63 13.92
C THR A 127 10.19 -3.25 12.45
N ASN A 128 9.73 -2.03 12.21
CA ASN A 128 9.39 -1.49 10.89
C ASN A 128 8.32 -2.29 10.11
N ARG A 129 7.51 -3.12 10.80
CA ARG A 129 6.43 -3.92 10.18
C ARG A 129 5.07 -3.67 10.79
N VAL A 130 5.01 -2.92 11.88
CA VAL A 130 3.78 -2.52 12.58
C VAL A 130 3.95 -1.15 13.21
N TRP A 131 2.85 -0.45 13.40
CA TRP A 131 2.84 0.76 14.22
C TRP A 131 2.59 0.41 15.68
N LEU A 132 3.56 0.63 16.55
CA LEU A 132 3.40 0.45 17.99
C LEU A 132 2.57 1.59 18.60
N VAL A 133 1.47 1.23 19.25
CA VAL A 133 0.63 2.14 20.05
C VAL A 133 0.52 1.56 21.46
N SER A 134 1.14 2.21 22.44
CA SER A 134 1.34 1.65 23.78
C SER A 134 0.18 1.89 24.76
N TYR A 135 -0.78 2.72 24.41
CA TYR A 135 -1.95 3.02 25.26
C TYR A 135 -3.20 2.25 24.78
N LYS A 136 -4.17 2.12 25.70
CA LYS A 136 -5.42 1.41 25.41
C LYS A 136 -6.21 2.13 24.31
N LEU A 137 -6.78 1.35 23.41
CA LEU A 137 -7.64 1.83 22.32
C LEU A 137 -9.03 1.21 22.44
N ASP A 138 -10.05 2.02 22.26
CA ASP A 138 -11.44 1.62 22.11
C ASP A 138 -11.72 1.26 20.64
N ILE A 139 -11.78 -0.06 20.37
CA ILE A 139 -12.00 -0.57 19.02
C ILE A 139 -13.42 -0.28 18.53
N ASP A 140 -14.41 -0.26 19.43
CA ASP A 140 -15.80 -0.04 19.05
C ASP A 140 -16.02 1.43 18.66
N ALA A 141 -15.39 2.37 19.37
CA ALA A 141 -15.36 3.78 18.97
C ALA A 141 -14.66 3.96 17.61
N MET A 142 -13.53 3.27 17.38
CA MET A 142 -12.84 3.30 16.07
C MET A 142 -13.74 2.77 14.95
N LYS A 143 -14.43 1.65 15.17
CA LYS A 143 -15.39 1.08 14.20
C LYS A 143 -16.57 2.02 13.93
N ALA A 144 -17.09 2.67 14.98
CA ALA A 144 -18.17 3.66 14.84
C ALA A 144 -17.72 4.86 13.97
N GLY A 145 -16.51 5.37 14.19
CA GLY A 145 -15.91 6.42 13.36
C GLY A 145 -15.67 6.00 11.92
N ALA A 146 -15.20 4.75 11.70
CA ALA A 146 -14.91 4.19 10.38
C ALA A 146 -16.16 4.14 9.48
N LYS A 147 -17.35 3.93 10.04
CA LYS A 147 -18.60 3.89 9.27
C LYS A 147 -18.87 5.17 8.49
N TYR A 148 -18.45 6.32 9.00
CA TYR A 148 -18.64 7.61 8.32
C TYR A 148 -17.73 7.78 7.08
N LEU A 149 -16.67 6.98 6.96
CA LEU A 149 -15.74 7.02 5.83
C LEU A 149 -16.17 6.12 4.66
N LEU A 150 -17.11 5.18 4.90
CA LEU A 150 -17.61 4.26 3.86
C LEU A 150 -18.48 5.00 2.85
N GLY A 151 -18.39 4.57 1.59
CA GLY A 151 -19.17 5.15 0.49
C GLY A 151 -18.39 6.22 -0.29
N ASN A 152 -19.14 7.00 -1.07
CA ASN A 152 -18.59 8.03 -1.96
C ASN A 152 -18.48 9.38 -1.24
N HIS A 153 -17.25 9.84 -1.02
CA HIS A 153 -16.97 11.07 -0.29
C HIS A 153 -15.83 11.87 -0.92
N ASP A 154 -15.80 13.17 -0.61
CA ASP A 154 -14.66 14.04 -0.83
C ASP A 154 -13.66 13.83 0.32
N PHE A 155 -12.52 13.17 0.04
CA PHE A 155 -11.47 12.87 1.01
C PHE A 155 -10.39 13.95 1.12
N SER A 156 -10.70 15.22 0.83
CA SER A 156 -9.74 16.33 0.94
C SER A 156 -9.08 16.40 2.31
N SER A 157 -9.83 16.17 3.41
CA SER A 157 -9.30 16.13 4.78
C SER A 157 -8.34 14.95 5.04
N PHE A 158 -8.35 13.94 4.19
CA PHE A 158 -7.47 12.78 4.28
C PHE A 158 -6.41 12.74 3.18
N ARG A 159 -6.26 13.84 2.42
CA ARG A 159 -5.31 13.99 1.33
C ARG A 159 -3.93 14.41 1.85
N GLY A 160 -2.87 13.72 1.44
CA GLY A 160 -1.49 14.12 1.73
C GLY A 160 -1.07 15.35 0.90
N ALA A 161 -0.18 16.18 1.47
CA ALA A 161 0.41 17.30 0.76
C ALA A 161 1.14 16.82 -0.51
N GLY A 162 1.07 17.60 -1.60
CA GLY A 162 1.70 17.23 -2.87
C GLY A 162 0.94 16.16 -3.68
N CYS A 163 -0.28 15.78 -3.28
CA CYS A 163 -1.09 14.82 -4.03
C CYS A 163 -1.42 15.30 -5.43
N GLN A 164 -1.02 14.52 -6.44
CA GLN A 164 -1.23 14.81 -7.87
C GLN A 164 -2.61 14.36 -8.41
N ALA A 165 -3.48 13.75 -7.56
CA ALA A 165 -4.79 13.31 -8.00
C ALA A 165 -5.67 14.51 -8.38
N LEU A 166 -6.33 14.44 -9.54
CA LEU A 166 -7.21 15.50 -10.05
C LEU A 166 -8.45 15.68 -9.17
N SER A 167 -9.02 14.57 -8.65
CA SER A 167 -10.22 14.62 -7.81
C SER A 167 -9.96 13.95 -6.46
N PRO A 168 -10.33 14.59 -5.33
CA PRO A 168 -10.31 14.00 -4.01
C PRO A 168 -11.50 13.07 -3.75
N VAL A 169 -12.50 13.06 -4.64
CA VAL A 169 -13.69 12.21 -4.50
C VAL A 169 -13.33 10.76 -4.79
N LYS A 170 -13.60 9.89 -3.81
CA LYS A 170 -13.35 8.43 -3.89
C LYS A 170 -14.53 7.69 -3.27
N THR A 171 -14.72 6.45 -3.74
CA THR A 171 -15.62 5.51 -3.08
C THR A 171 -14.78 4.54 -2.26
N LEU A 172 -15.00 4.53 -0.95
CA LEU A 172 -14.39 3.57 -0.04
C LEU A 172 -15.36 2.39 0.13
N ASP A 173 -14.99 1.24 -0.43
CA ASP A 173 -15.87 0.08 -0.48
C ASP A 173 -15.81 -0.73 0.83
N LYS A 174 -14.64 -0.72 1.51
CA LYS A 174 -14.40 -1.49 2.73
C LYS A 174 -13.46 -0.75 3.67
N LEU A 175 -13.80 -0.78 4.96
CA LEU A 175 -12.93 -0.34 6.07
C LEU A 175 -13.29 -1.14 7.31
N ASP A 176 -12.67 -2.30 7.47
CA ASP A 176 -12.86 -3.17 8.63
C ASP A 176 -11.73 -2.99 9.63
N ILE A 177 -12.06 -3.07 10.91
CA ILE A 177 -11.09 -2.99 12.02
C ILE A 177 -11.29 -4.21 12.92
N ASN A 178 -10.26 -5.05 13.02
CA ASN A 178 -10.31 -6.27 13.80
C ASN A 178 -9.11 -6.38 14.74
N ARG A 179 -9.33 -6.90 15.95
CA ARG A 179 -8.26 -7.24 16.89
C ARG A 179 -7.91 -8.72 16.75
N VAL A 180 -6.63 -9.01 16.54
CA VAL A 180 -6.07 -10.37 16.51
C VAL A 180 -4.90 -10.41 17.50
N GLY A 181 -5.13 -10.94 18.69
CA GLY A 181 -4.17 -10.87 19.79
C GLY A 181 -3.83 -9.41 20.15
N ASP A 182 -2.54 -9.08 20.10
CA ASP A 182 -2.05 -7.72 20.35
C ASP A 182 -2.12 -6.80 19.13
N GLU A 183 -2.51 -7.29 17.94
CA GLU A 183 -2.60 -6.47 16.75
C GLU A 183 -4.03 -5.99 16.49
N ILE A 184 -4.14 -4.74 16.04
CA ILE A 184 -5.33 -4.18 15.42
C ILE A 184 -5.04 -4.09 13.92
N ILE A 185 -5.88 -4.76 13.13
CA ILE A 185 -5.73 -4.87 11.69
C ILE A 185 -6.87 -4.11 11.03
N PHE A 186 -6.50 -3.13 10.20
CA PHE A 186 -7.42 -2.44 9.31
C PHE A 186 -7.35 -3.09 7.94
N THR A 187 -8.50 -3.44 7.37
CA THR A 187 -8.62 -3.90 5.97
C THR A 187 -9.38 -2.85 5.18
N VAL A 188 -8.75 -2.31 4.14
CA VAL A 188 -9.26 -1.15 3.41
C VAL A 188 -9.29 -1.47 1.92
N GLU A 189 -10.45 -1.32 1.27
CA GLU A 189 -10.59 -1.57 -0.16
C GLU A 189 -11.33 -0.42 -0.85
N ALA A 190 -10.85 -0.03 -2.02
CA ALA A 190 -11.43 0.96 -2.90
C ALA A 190 -10.95 0.76 -4.34
N ARG A 191 -11.67 1.33 -5.31
CA ARG A 191 -11.18 1.37 -6.69
C ARG A 191 -9.82 2.07 -6.79
N SER A 192 -9.65 3.18 -6.07
CA SER A 192 -8.39 3.93 -6.02
C SER A 192 -8.33 4.79 -4.76
N PHE A 193 -7.13 5.14 -4.36
CA PHE A 193 -6.85 6.00 -3.21
C PHE A 193 -6.11 7.26 -3.65
N ILE A 194 -6.31 8.37 -2.92
CA ILE A 194 -5.46 9.56 -3.02
C ILE A 194 -4.22 9.40 -2.12
N TYR A 195 -3.21 10.23 -2.36
CA TYR A 195 -1.95 10.17 -1.64
C TYR A 195 -2.16 10.28 -0.11
N HIS A 196 -1.56 9.37 0.65
CA HIS A 196 -1.65 9.20 2.12
C HIS A 196 -3.05 8.89 2.68
N GLN A 197 -4.09 8.69 1.85
CA GLN A 197 -5.48 8.54 2.33
C GLN A 197 -5.62 7.47 3.42
N VAL A 198 -5.13 6.25 3.19
CA VAL A 198 -5.24 5.14 4.17
C VAL A 198 -4.54 5.50 5.48
N ARG A 199 -3.32 6.05 5.42
CA ARG A 199 -2.54 6.44 6.61
C ARG A 199 -3.24 7.55 7.40
N ASN A 200 -3.82 8.54 6.73
CA ASN A 200 -4.56 9.63 7.38
C ASN A 200 -5.86 9.14 8.02
N MET A 201 -6.60 8.24 7.37
CA MET A 201 -7.78 7.59 7.96
C MET A 201 -7.42 6.78 9.21
N VAL A 202 -6.40 5.93 9.11
CA VAL A 202 -5.94 5.09 10.24
C VAL A 202 -5.46 5.94 11.42
N GLY A 203 -4.67 6.99 11.15
CA GLY A 203 -4.19 7.89 12.20
C GLY A 203 -5.32 8.66 12.90
N THR A 204 -6.35 9.07 12.15
CA THR A 204 -7.55 9.70 12.70
C THR A 204 -8.33 8.71 13.56
N LEU A 205 -8.58 7.50 13.07
CA LEU A 205 -9.32 6.46 13.81
C LEU A 205 -8.57 6.00 15.06
N MET A 206 -7.24 5.95 15.05
CA MET A 206 -6.44 5.72 16.23
C MET A 206 -6.69 6.81 17.28
N GLN A 207 -6.78 8.08 16.87
CA GLN A 207 -7.09 9.20 17.78
C GLN A 207 -8.53 9.16 18.30
N VAL A 208 -9.49 8.60 17.56
CA VAL A 208 -10.82 8.26 18.09
C VAL A 208 -10.69 7.17 19.14
N GLY A 209 -9.94 6.10 18.87
CA GLY A 209 -9.74 4.99 19.80
C GLY A 209 -9.09 5.39 21.13
N CYS A 210 -8.25 6.42 21.16
CA CYS A 210 -7.67 6.95 22.40
C CYS A 210 -8.51 8.04 23.07
N GLY A 211 -9.71 8.34 22.56
CA GLY A 211 -10.63 9.31 23.15
C GLY A 211 -10.26 10.78 22.87
N LYS A 212 -9.34 11.06 21.93
CA LYS A 212 -9.05 12.45 21.54
C LYS A 212 -10.17 13.07 20.70
N TYR A 213 -10.84 12.25 19.90
CA TYR A 213 -12.00 12.63 19.09
C TYR A 213 -13.14 11.66 19.36
N GLU A 214 -14.36 12.16 19.26
CA GLU A 214 -15.57 11.34 19.24
C GLU A 214 -15.75 10.69 17.85
N PRO A 215 -16.42 9.53 17.73
CA PRO A 215 -16.70 8.93 16.42
C PRO A 215 -17.35 9.85 15.41
N ILE A 216 -18.26 10.73 15.87
CA ILE A 216 -18.97 11.70 15.01
C ILE A 216 -18.04 12.78 14.44
N ASP A 217 -16.91 13.07 15.08
CA ASP A 217 -15.94 14.05 14.58
C ASP A 217 -15.32 13.61 13.24
N VAL A 218 -15.24 12.30 12.98
CA VAL A 218 -14.79 11.78 11.67
C VAL A 218 -15.70 12.26 10.55
N LYS A 219 -17.02 12.30 10.78
CA LYS A 219 -17.98 12.87 9.83
C LYS A 219 -17.74 14.37 9.62
N ARG A 220 -17.57 15.13 10.71
CA ARG A 220 -17.27 16.57 10.65
C ARG A 220 -15.99 16.86 9.87
N MET A 221 -14.92 16.06 10.12
CA MET A 221 -13.67 16.16 9.39
C MET A 221 -13.84 15.93 7.87
N LEU A 222 -14.69 14.97 7.45
CA LEU A 222 -15.02 14.76 6.03
C LEU A 222 -15.72 16.00 5.43
N GLU A 223 -16.71 16.55 6.16
CA GLU A 223 -17.51 17.70 5.73
C GLU A 223 -16.66 18.98 5.63
N ASP A 224 -15.67 19.15 6.53
CA ASP A 224 -14.77 20.32 6.56
C ASP A 224 -13.86 20.40 5.33
N LYS A 225 -13.52 19.29 4.67
CA LYS A 225 -12.60 19.20 3.52
C LYS A 225 -11.25 19.88 3.75
N ASP A 226 -10.82 19.91 4.98
CA ASP A 226 -9.59 20.55 5.45
C ASP A 226 -8.66 19.52 6.13
N ARG A 227 -7.46 19.30 5.56
CA ARG A 227 -6.47 18.35 6.11
C ARG A 227 -6.05 18.71 7.54
N THR A 228 -6.04 19.98 7.91
CA THR A 228 -5.62 20.43 9.24
C THR A 228 -6.60 20.02 10.34
N LYS A 229 -7.84 19.73 9.97
CA LYS A 229 -8.91 19.28 10.88
C LYS A 229 -8.85 17.77 11.16
N ALA A 230 -8.28 16.98 10.24
CA ALA A 230 -8.16 15.55 10.43
C ALA A 230 -6.99 15.17 11.35
N GLY A 231 -6.99 13.93 11.81
CA GLY A 231 -5.97 13.41 12.70
C GLY A 231 -4.57 13.28 12.06
N ILE A 232 -3.63 12.75 12.85
CA ILE A 232 -2.25 12.52 12.38
C ILE A 232 -2.19 11.51 11.23
N SER A 233 -1.12 11.56 10.45
CA SER A 233 -0.82 10.51 9.47
C SER A 233 -0.15 9.32 10.17
N ALA A 234 -0.71 8.12 10.04
CA ALA A 234 -0.10 6.91 10.58
C ALA A 234 1.26 6.63 9.89
N PRO A 235 2.25 6.05 10.61
CA PRO A 235 3.55 5.71 10.05
C PRO A 235 3.43 4.77 8.83
N PRO A 236 4.36 4.82 7.86
CA PRO A 236 4.30 3.96 6.68
C PRO A 236 4.52 2.48 7.00
N CYS A 237 5.31 2.17 8.02
CA CYS A 237 5.73 0.82 8.39
C CYS A 237 4.59 -0.15 8.79
N GLY A 238 3.41 0.35 9.08
CA GLY A 238 2.23 -0.49 9.31
C GLY A 238 1.42 -0.77 8.05
N LEU A 239 1.68 -0.09 6.93
CA LEU A 239 0.87 -0.15 5.71
C LEU A 239 1.41 -1.18 4.71
N TYR A 240 0.52 -2.01 4.19
CA TYR A 240 0.80 -3.03 3.17
C TYR A 240 -0.19 -2.92 2.03
N LEU A 241 0.29 -2.81 0.79
CA LEU A 241 -0.54 -3.08 -0.37
C LEU A 241 -0.78 -4.60 -0.43
N ASN A 242 -2.00 -5.01 -0.09
CA ASN A 242 -2.34 -6.43 0.09
C ASN A 242 -2.68 -7.13 -1.23
N LYS A 243 -3.46 -6.46 -2.06
CA LYS A 243 -3.91 -7.01 -3.36
C LYS A 243 -4.29 -5.93 -4.35
N VAL A 244 -4.20 -6.28 -5.63
CA VAL A 244 -4.78 -5.54 -6.76
C VAL A 244 -5.83 -6.42 -7.42
N MET A 245 -6.99 -5.87 -7.74
CA MET A 245 -8.12 -6.57 -8.35
C MET A 245 -8.26 -6.16 -9.82
N TYR A 246 -8.50 -7.14 -10.68
CA TYR A 246 -8.69 -7.01 -12.15
C TYR A 246 -10.00 -7.62 -12.58
#